data_5519d27175dc755b958d91d2ba29598b
#
_entry.id   5519d27175dc755b958d91d2ba29598b
#
_cell.length_a   1.000
_cell.length_b   1.000
_cell.length_c   1.000
_cell.angle_alpha   90.00
_cell.angle_beta   90.00
_cell.angle_gamma   90.00
#
_symmetry.space_group_name_H-M   'P 1'
#
loop_
_entity.id
_entity.type
_entity.pdbx_description
1 polymer ?
#
loop_
_entity_poly.entity_id
_entity_poly.type
_entity_poly.pdbx_seq_one_letter_code
_entity_poly.pdbx_strand_id
1 'polypeptide(L)'
;MATRDLKYTRNIGIMAHIDAGKTTTSERILFYTGKTHKIGETHEGAAVMDWMVQEQERGITITSAATTAFWNYMGNQYQINLIDTPGHVDFTVEVERSLRVLDGAIATFCAVGGVEPQSETVWRQADKYNVPRLGYVNKMDRTGADFLSVCAQIKEHFGATALPVVLPIGAEDKFEGLVDLIYNNAIYYYDDKTVRDNFELKEIPESMKAEAAEWRGKLIEEVASTDDALMEKFFEDPDSITADELLAAIRKATISMQIVPMLCGSSFHNKGVQKLLDYVMAFLPSPLDLPPVTGMNPKTEQEEVRHASESDPFCGLAFKIATDPFVGRLAFVRVYSGKLDAGSYILDTRSGKRERISRIYQMHANKQNPMETVGAGDICAAVGFKEIRTGDTLCAENAPIVLEQMTFP
;
A
#
# COMPACT_ATOMS: atom_id res chain seq x y z
N MET A 1 -11.56 24.74 6.01
CA MET A 1 -11.24 23.33 6.31
C MET A 1 -9.83 23.27 6.86
N ALA A 2 -9.63 22.57 7.98
CA ALA A 2 -8.28 22.38 8.51
C ALA A 2 -7.42 21.66 7.47
N THR A 3 -6.20 22.14 7.26
CA THR A 3 -5.22 21.52 6.38
C THR A 3 -4.95 20.11 6.88
N ARG A 4 -5.16 19.11 6.02
CA ARG A 4 -4.90 17.71 6.35
C ARG A 4 -3.41 17.51 6.61
N ASP A 5 -3.07 16.86 7.73
CA ASP A 5 -1.69 16.52 8.04
C ASP A 5 -1.27 15.29 7.20
N LEU A 6 -0.36 15.50 6.24
CA LEU A 6 0.10 14.48 5.31
C LEU A 6 0.83 13.31 5.98
N LYS A 7 1.34 13.49 7.20
CA LYS A 7 1.99 12.39 7.90
C LYS A 7 1.02 11.24 8.23
N TYR A 8 -0.30 11.50 8.22
CA TYR A 8 -1.36 10.51 8.40
C TYR A 8 -1.99 10.04 7.08
N THR A 9 -1.31 10.24 5.97
CA THR A 9 -1.72 9.74 4.66
C THR A 9 -0.84 8.57 4.26
N ARG A 10 -1.47 7.51 3.70
CA ARG A 10 -0.79 6.34 3.14
C ARG A 10 -1.32 6.08 1.74
N ASN A 11 -0.47 6.29 0.74
CA ASN A 11 -0.75 5.93 -0.65
C ASN A 11 -0.12 4.57 -0.91
N ILE A 12 -0.91 3.52 -0.83
CA ILE A 12 -0.41 2.15 -0.85
C ILE A 12 -1.09 1.31 -1.93
N GLY A 13 -0.34 0.35 -2.43
CA GLY A 13 -0.86 -0.68 -3.31
C GLY A 13 -0.64 -2.07 -2.74
N ILE A 14 -1.38 -3.02 -3.27
CA ILE A 14 -1.19 -4.44 -2.99
C ILE A 14 -0.57 -5.07 -4.22
N MET A 15 0.62 -5.66 -4.04
CA MET A 15 1.35 -6.42 -5.04
C MET A 15 1.18 -7.90 -4.74
N ALA A 16 0.85 -8.69 -5.75
CA ALA A 16 0.71 -10.12 -5.58
C ALA A 16 0.77 -10.83 -6.93
N HIS A 17 1.18 -12.11 -6.92
CA HIS A 17 0.93 -13.00 -8.04
C HIS A 17 -0.55 -13.44 -8.05
N ILE A 18 -0.98 -14.08 -9.13
CA ILE A 18 -2.32 -14.66 -9.26
C ILE A 18 -2.55 -15.66 -8.10
N ASP A 19 -3.75 -15.64 -7.55
CA ASP A 19 -4.21 -16.53 -6.48
C ASP A 19 -3.53 -16.35 -5.11
N ALA A 20 -2.73 -15.29 -4.91
CA ALA A 20 -2.22 -14.97 -3.57
C ALA A 20 -3.29 -14.37 -2.63
N GLY A 21 -4.47 -14.05 -3.16
CA GLY A 21 -5.57 -13.48 -2.39
C GLY A 21 -5.56 -11.95 -2.33
N LYS A 22 -5.05 -11.30 -3.37
CA LYS A 22 -4.98 -9.85 -3.47
C LYS A 22 -6.35 -9.19 -3.36
N THR A 23 -7.31 -9.61 -4.18
CA THR A 23 -8.67 -9.04 -4.19
C THR A 23 -9.38 -9.29 -2.86
N THR A 24 -9.29 -10.50 -2.31
CA THR A 24 -9.86 -10.81 -1.00
C THR A 24 -9.25 -9.94 0.09
N THR A 25 -7.93 -9.75 0.09
CA THR A 25 -7.27 -8.88 1.07
C THR A 25 -7.73 -7.42 0.94
N SER A 26 -7.84 -6.91 -0.28
CA SER A 26 -8.38 -5.56 -0.54
C SER A 26 -9.80 -5.41 0.00
N GLU A 27 -10.67 -6.39 -0.23
CA GLU A 27 -12.05 -6.38 0.26
C GLU A 27 -12.12 -6.41 1.79
N ARG A 28 -11.25 -7.18 2.45
CA ARG A 28 -11.19 -7.20 3.93
C ARG A 28 -10.68 -5.87 4.48
N ILE A 29 -9.70 -5.26 3.85
CA ILE A 29 -9.24 -3.91 4.22
C ILE A 29 -10.39 -2.91 4.14
N LEU A 30 -11.15 -2.90 3.06
CA LEU A 30 -12.29 -2.00 2.89
C LEU A 30 -13.42 -2.28 3.89
N PHE A 31 -13.66 -3.53 4.22
CA PHE A 31 -14.62 -3.92 5.24
C PHE A 31 -14.20 -3.39 6.63
N TYR A 32 -12.97 -3.64 7.05
CA TYR A 32 -12.48 -3.21 8.37
C TYR A 32 -12.36 -1.69 8.49
N THR A 33 -12.08 -1.00 7.41
CA THR A 33 -12.06 0.47 7.39
C THR A 33 -13.45 1.11 7.30
N GLY A 34 -14.51 0.31 7.21
CA GLY A 34 -15.89 0.79 7.21
C GLY A 34 -16.41 1.34 5.88
N LYS A 35 -15.71 1.12 4.78
CA LYS A 35 -16.16 1.57 3.45
C LYS A 35 -17.17 0.62 2.79
N THR A 36 -17.20 -0.63 3.22
CA THR A 36 -18.21 -1.60 2.76
C THR A 36 -19.01 -2.14 3.93
N HIS A 37 -20.29 -2.48 3.68
CA HIS A 37 -21.16 -3.08 4.68
C HIS A 37 -21.17 -4.61 4.61
N LYS A 38 -20.77 -5.14 3.46
CA LYS A 38 -20.68 -6.57 3.21
C LYS A 38 -19.29 -6.91 2.70
N ILE A 39 -18.83 -8.10 3.02
CA ILE A 39 -17.62 -8.65 2.47
C ILE A 39 -17.92 -9.13 1.05
N GLY A 40 -17.18 -8.61 0.07
CA GLY A 40 -17.22 -9.11 -1.31
C GLY A 40 -16.36 -10.36 -1.45
N GLU A 41 -16.86 -11.33 -2.18
CA GLU A 41 -16.12 -12.55 -2.51
C GLU A 41 -15.79 -12.60 -3.99
N THR A 42 -14.56 -12.94 -4.33
CA THR A 42 -14.11 -12.98 -5.72
C THR A 42 -14.93 -13.96 -6.56
N HIS A 43 -15.26 -15.12 -5.97
CA HIS A 43 -16.02 -16.16 -6.65
C HIS A 43 -17.49 -15.78 -6.90
N GLU A 44 -18.00 -14.84 -6.15
CA GLU A 44 -19.37 -14.35 -6.31
C GLU A 44 -19.47 -13.12 -7.22
N GLY A 45 -18.34 -12.62 -7.72
CA GLY A 45 -18.30 -11.41 -8.53
C GLY A 45 -18.74 -10.15 -7.78
N ALA A 46 -18.73 -10.20 -6.44
CA ALA A 46 -19.20 -9.13 -5.57
C ALA A 46 -18.08 -8.25 -5.02
N ALA A 47 -16.85 -8.44 -5.47
CA ALA A 47 -15.70 -7.68 -5.00
C ALA A 47 -15.79 -6.22 -5.44
N VAL A 48 -15.57 -5.30 -4.49
CA VAL A 48 -15.74 -3.85 -4.71
C VAL A 48 -14.67 -3.30 -5.67
N MET A 49 -13.49 -3.86 -5.66
CA MET A 49 -12.37 -3.43 -6.52
C MET A 49 -12.48 -3.98 -7.94
N ASP A 50 -13.23 -5.05 -8.15
CA ASP A 50 -13.45 -5.70 -9.44
C ASP A 50 -14.72 -5.14 -10.10
N TRP A 51 -14.67 -3.87 -10.49
CA TRP A 51 -15.84 -3.16 -11.03
C TRP A 51 -16.00 -3.29 -12.56
N MET A 52 -15.01 -3.83 -13.23
CA MET A 52 -15.12 -4.18 -14.64
C MET A 52 -15.65 -5.59 -14.80
N VAL A 53 -16.58 -5.80 -15.71
CA VAL A 53 -17.19 -7.10 -15.99
C VAL A 53 -16.14 -8.19 -16.25
N GLN A 54 -15.09 -7.85 -17.00
CA GLN A 54 -14.02 -8.79 -17.31
C GLN A 54 -13.21 -9.21 -16.08
N GLU A 55 -13.02 -8.32 -15.13
CA GLU A 55 -12.36 -8.65 -13.85
C GLU A 55 -13.24 -9.57 -13.02
N GLN A 56 -14.53 -9.27 -12.94
CA GLN A 56 -15.50 -10.09 -12.20
C GLN A 56 -15.60 -11.50 -12.77
N GLU A 57 -15.66 -11.64 -14.08
CA GLU A 57 -15.74 -12.93 -14.74
C GLU A 57 -14.49 -13.79 -14.56
N ARG A 58 -13.31 -13.16 -14.50
CA ARG A 58 -12.02 -13.87 -14.37
C ARG A 58 -11.54 -14.01 -12.94
N GLY A 59 -12.12 -13.25 -12.01
CA GLY A 59 -11.64 -13.16 -10.63
C GLY A 59 -10.24 -12.56 -10.51
N ILE A 60 -9.82 -11.73 -11.48
CA ILE A 60 -8.52 -11.04 -11.53
C ILE A 60 -8.73 -9.55 -11.76
N THR A 61 -7.84 -8.73 -11.20
CA THR A 61 -7.83 -7.29 -11.43
C THR A 61 -7.07 -6.97 -12.72
N ILE A 62 -7.76 -6.43 -13.74
CA ILE A 62 -7.18 -6.09 -15.04
C ILE A 62 -6.51 -4.71 -15.01
N THR A 63 -7.18 -3.74 -14.39
CA THR A 63 -6.70 -2.37 -14.25
C THR A 63 -6.68 -1.94 -12.81
N SER A 64 -5.86 -0.93 -12.49
CA SER A 64 -5.83 -0.38 -11.12
C SER A 64 -7.08 0.44 -10.82
N ALA A 65 -7.68 0.23 -9.66
CA ALA A 65 -8.71 1.07 -9.08
C ALA A 65 -8.17 1.72 -7.81
N ALA A 66 -8.52 2.96 -7.58
CA ALA A 66 -8.12 3.70 -6.39
C ALA A 66 -9.32 3.87 -5.46
N THR A 67 -9.15 3.53 -4.19
CA THR A 67 -10.19 3.62 -3.17
C THR A 67 -9.65 4.32 -1.95
N THR A 68 -10.38 5.32 -1.45
CA THR A 68 -10.03 6.01 -0.22
C THR A 68 -10.76 5.41 0.97
N ALA A 69 -10.02 5.17 2.04
CA ALA A 69 -10.51 4.60 3.29
C ALA A 69 -9.82 5.26 4.48
N PHE A 70 -10.35 5.02 5.68
CA PHE A 70 -9.81 5.60 6.91
C PHE A 70 -9.60 4.51 7.95
N TRP A 71 -8.50 4.62 8.68
CA TRP A 71 -8.16 3.71 9.77
C TRP A 71 -7.64 4.48 10.98
N ASN A 72 -8.14 4.16 12.15
CA ASN A 72 -7.68 4.73 13.39
C ASN A 72 -6.53 3.89 13.95
N TYR A 73 -5.38 4.52 14.17
CA TYR A 73 -4.20 3.88 14.71
C TYR A 73 -3.52 4.83 15.71
N MET A 74 -3.23 4.33 16.92
CA MET A 74 -2.55 5.10 17.97
C MET A 74 -3.20 6.47 18.26
N GLY A 75 -4.53 6.51 18.28
CA GLY A 75 -5.31 7.71 18.54
C GLY A 75 -5.43 8.71 17.40
N ASN A 76 -4.89 8.41 16.22
CA ASN A 76 -4.95 9.26 15.04
C ASN A 76 -5.73 8.59 13.90
N GLN A 77 -6.46 9.39 13.15
CA GLN A 77 -7.13 8.91 11.93
C GLN A 77 -6.18 9.04 10.75
N TYR A 78 -5.87 7.90 10.12
CA TYR A 78 -5.10 7.82 8.89
C TYR A 78 -6.03 7.77 7.70
N GLN A 79 -5.65 8.42 6.61
CA GLN A 79 -6.30 8.24 5.31
C GLN A 79 -5.46 7.31 4.46
N ILE A 80 -6.10 6.28 3.94
CA ILE A 80 -5.48 5.29 3.05
C ILE A 80 -6.05 5.52 1.65
N ASN A 81 -5.19 5.75 0.68
CA ASN A 81 -5.54 5.64 -0.73
C ASN A 81 -5.01 4.29 -1.21
N LEU A 82 -5.92 3.35 -1.37
CA LEU A 82 -5.60 1.98 -1.75
C LEU A 82 -5.70 1.84 -3.27
N ILE A 83 -4.58 1.44 -3.88
CA ILE A 83 -4.51 1.13 -5.31
C ILE A 83 -4.30 -0.37 -5.44
N ASP A 84 -5.27 -1.05 -6.00
CA ASP A 84 -5.17 -2.47 -6.31
C ASP A 84 -4.50 -2.65 -7.67
N THR A 85 -3.36 -3.31 -7.70
CA THR A 85 -2.59 -3.51 -8.93
C THR A 85 -2.90 -4.86 -9.57
N PRO A 86 -2.87 -4.96 -10.92
CA PRO A 86 -3.05 -6.26 -11.58
C PRO A 86 -1.98 -7.27 -11.17
N GLY A 87 -2.39 -8.52 -10.94
CA GLY A 87 -1.48 -9.61 -10.59
C GLY A 87 -1.04 -10.48 -11.79
N HIS A 88 -1.61 -10.25 -12.97
CA HIS A 88 -1.35 -11.05 -14.14
C HIS A 88 -0.12 -10.55 -14.93
N VAL A 89 0.71 -11.48 -15.45
CA VAL A 89 1.94 -11.14 -16.18
C VAL A 89 1.68 -10.26 -17.41
N ASP A 90 0.56 -10.49 -18.09
CA ASP A 90 0.20 -9.75 -19.30
C ASP A 90 -0.12 -8.26 -19.04
N PHE A 91 -0.26 -7.88 -17.77
CA PHE A 91 -0.57 -6.50 -17.35
C PHE A 91 0.64 -5.78 -16.70
N THR A 92 1.86 -6.15 -17.06
CA THR A 92 3.09 -5.57 -16.49
C THR A 92 3.14 -4.05 -16.59
N VAL A 93 2.67 -3.48 -17.70
CA VAL A 93 2.62 -2.01 -17.90
C VAL A 93 1.69 -1.34 -16.89
N GLU A 94 0.53 -1.93 -16.61
CA GLU A 94 -0.42 -1.40 -15.63
C GLU A 94 0.15 -1.49 -14.20
N VAL A 95 0.85 -2.57 -13.88
CA VAL A 95 1.55 -2.73 -12.59
C VAL A 95 2.60 -1.65 -12.43
N GLU A 96 3.45 -1.41 -13.44
CA GLU A 96 4.47 -0.35 -13.38
C GLU A 96 3.88 1.04 -13.21
N ARG A 97 2.81 1.35 -13.93
CA ARG A 97 2.11 2.65 -13.79
C ARG A 97 1.60 2.87 -12.37
N SER A 98 1.03 1.83 -11.78
CA SER A 98 0.54 1.89 -10.40
C SER A 98 1.68 2.05 -9.40
N LEU A 99 2.75 1.29 -9.54
CA LEU A 99 3.91 1.36 -8.65
C LEU A 99 4.56 2.74 -8.64
N ARG A 100 4.53 3.46 -9.76
CA ARG A 100 5.09 4.80 -9.86
C ARG A 100 4.43 5.81 -8.91
N VAL A 101 3.13 5.66 -8.66
CA VAL A 101 2.36 6.60 -7.84
C VAL A 101 2.19 6.15 -6.38
N LEU A 102 2.68 4.97 -6.04
CA LEU A 102 2.65 4.45 -4.67
C LEU A 102 3.78 5.03 -3.83
N ASP A 103 3.50 5.25 -2.55
CA ASP A 103 4.52 5.59 -1.56
C ASP A 103 5.03 4.34 -0.85
N GLY A 104 4.19 3.33 -0.74
CA GLY A 104 4.53 2.03 -0.17
C GLY A 104 3.62 0.93 -0.70
N ALA A 105 3.98 -0.31 -0.43
CA ALA A 105 3.22 -1.46 -0.92
C ALA A 105 3.14 -2.60 0.10
N ILE A 106 2.05 -3.35 0.01
CA ILE A 106 1.90 -4.66 0.66
C ILE A 106 2.24 -5.72 -0.38
N ALA A 107 3.32 -6.45 -0.17
CA ALA A 107 3.68 -7.59 -1.02
C ALA A 107 3.04 -8.85 -0.45
N THR A 108 2.05 -9.40 -1.15
CA THR A 108 1.26 -10.53 -0.70
C THR A 108 1.75 -11.83 -1.33
N PHE A 109 2.00 -12.83 -0.50
CA PHE A 109 2.45 -14.16 -0.90
C PHE A 109 1.45 -15.21 -0.42
N CYS A 110 1.37 -16.32 -1.14
CA CYS A 110 0.64 -17.49 -0.65
C CYS A 110 1.52 -18.29 0.33
N ALA A 111 0.98 -18.67 1.47
CA ALA A 111 1.70 -19.43 2.49
C ALA A 111 2.15 -20.81 2.01
N VAL A 112 1.52 -21.36 0.97
CA VAL A 112 1.85 -22.66 0.36
C VAL A 112 2.77 -22.49 -0.84
N GLY A 113 2.39 -21.62 -1.79
CA GLY A 113 3.15 -21.40 -3.03
C GLY A 113 4.44 -20.59 -2.84
N GLY A 114 4.47 -19.73 -1.84
CA GLY A 114 5.65 -18.90 -1.55
C GLY A 114 6.01 -17.93 -2.68
N VAL A 115 7.30 -17.85 -2.97
CA VAL A 115 7.82 -17.02 -4.07
C VAL A 115 7.62 -17.74 -5.40
N GLU A 116 6.91 -17.09 -6.31
CA GLU A 116 6.63 -17.60 -7.66
C GLU A 116 7.26 -16.66 -8.72
N PRO A 117 7.38 -17.09 -10.00
CA PRO A 117 8.00 -16.27 -11.04
C PRO A 117 7.36 -14.88 -11.19
N GLN A 118 6.04 -14.77 -11.06
CA GLN A 118 5.34 -13.48 -11.09
C GLN A 118 5.67 -12.60 -9.89
N SER A 119 5.87 -13.20 -8.71
CA SER A 119 6.30 -12.49 -7.50
C SER A 119 7.65 -11.81 -7.73
N GLU A 120 8.57 -12.50 -8.39
CA GLU A 120 9.90 -11.97 -8.70
C GLU A 120 9.81 -10.75 -9.64
N THR A 121 9.02 -10.83 -10.69
CA THR A 121 8.83 -9.73 -11.63
C THR A 121 8.28 -8.48 -10.93
N VAL A 122 7.23 -8.63 -10.15
CA VAL A 122 6.60 -7.54 -9.42
C VAL A 122 7.54 -6.96 -8.35
N TRP A 123 8.30 -7.81 -7.67
CA TRP A 123 9.27 -7.37 -6.66
C TRP A 123 10.38 -6.51 -7.27
N ARG A 124 10.93 -6.93 -8.42
CA ARG A 124 11.96 -6.16 -9.13
C ARG A 124 11.45 -4.83 -9.66
N GLN A 125 10.19 -4.78 -10.10
CA GLN A 125 9.55 -3.52 -10.49
C GLN A 125 9.43 -2.56 -9.30
N ALA A 126 9.05 -3.07 -8.13
CA ALA A 126 9.00 -2.26 -6.92
C ALA A 126 10.39 -1.77 -6.48
N ASP A 127 11.44 -2.57 -6.67
CA ASP A 127 12.82 -2.13 -6.46
C ASP A 127 13.22 -1.01 -7.42
N LYS A 128 12.84 -1.12 -8.68
CA LYS A 128 13.11 -0.10 -9.71
C LYS A 128 12.56 1.28 -9.33
N TYR A 129 11.39 1.32 -8.70
CA TYR A 129 10.75 2.57 -8.26
C TYR A 129 11.00 2.91 -6.79
N ASN A 130 11.90 2.19 -6.12
CA ASN A 130 12.22 2.39 -4.70
C ASN A 130 10.99 2.41 -3.79
N VAL A 131 10.07 1.48 -4.00
CA VAL A 131 8.83 1.38 -3.20
C VAL A 131 9.09 0.58 -1.93
N PRO A 132 9.07 1.19 -0.73
CA PRO A 132 9.15 0.47 0.53
C PRO A 132 8.00 -0.53 0.67
N ARG A 133 8.30 -1.69 1.24
CA ARG A 133 7.35 -2.81 1.30
C ARG A 133 7.24 -3.41 2.68
N LEU A 134 6.04 -3.91 2.93
CA LEU A 134 5.70 -4.82 4.00
C LEU A 134 5.22 -6.11 3.35
N GLY A 135 5.65 -7.26 3.84
CA GLY A 135 5.23 -8.56 3.31
C GLY A 135 4.04 -9.11 4.08
N TYR A 136 3.11 -9.72 3.38
CA TYR A 136 1.94 -10.37 3.95
C TYR A 136 1.81 -11.77 3.36
N VAL A 137 2.01 -12.78 4.21
CA VAL A 137 1.87 -14.19 3.84
C VAL A 137 0.44 -14.61 4.14
N ASN A 138 -0.36 -14.70 3.11
CA ASN A 138 -1.79 -15.00 3.16
C ASN A 138 -2.06 -16.49 3.02
N LYS A 139 -3.27 -16.91 3.32
CA LYS A 139 -3.76 -18.27 3.19
C LYS A 139 -3.08 -19.26 4.15
N MET A 140 -2.81 -18.77 5.36
CA MET A 140 -2.27 -19.62 6.44
C MET A 140 -3.18 -20.79 6.84
N ASP A 141 -4.44 -20.76 6.43
CA ASP A 141 -5.44 -21.80 6.65
C ASP A 141 -5.28 -23.01 5.72
N ARG A 142 -4.50 -22.88 4.65
CA ARG A 142 -4.34 -23.96 3.66
C ARG A 142 -3.34 -25.02 4.08
N THR A 143 -3.58 -26.26 3.64
CA THR A 143 -2.66 -27.38 3.85
C THR A 143 -1.31 -27.09 3.22
N GLY A 144 -0.23 -27.25 3.99
CA GLY A 144 1.14 -26.97 3.57
C GLY A 144 1.58 -25.52 3.84
N ALA A 145 0.76 -24.70 4.50
CA ALA A 145 1.12 -23.34 4.84
C ALA A 145 2.33 -23.28 5.79
N ASP A 146 3.33 -22.48 5.41
CA ASP A 146 4.57 -22.30 6.19
C ASP A 146 5.09 -20.86 6.07
N PHE A 147 4.78 -20.03 7.05
CA PHE A 147 5.15 -18.62 7.07
C PHE A 147 6.66 -18.41 7.05
N LEU A 148 7.40 -19.09 7.92
CA LEU A 148 8.84 -18.89 8.03
C LEU A 148 9.60 -19.37 6.79
N SER A 149 9.10 -20.41 6.13
CA SER A 149 9.62 -20.86 4.84
C SER A 149 9.48 -19.79 3.76
N VAL A 150 8.33 -19.12 3.70
CA VAL A 150 8.12 -18.03 2.73
C VAL A 150 9.05 -16.84 3.01
N CYS A 151 9.24 -16.48 4.27
CA CYS A 151 10.21 -15.44 4.65
C CYS A 151 11.64 -15.81 4.20
N ALA A 152 12.03 -17.06 4.38
CA ALA A 152 13.34 -17.54 3.93
C ALA A 152 13.48 -17.52 2.40
N GLN A 153 12.43 -17.87 1.67
CA GLN A 153 12.41 -17.80 0.20
C GLN A 153 12.57 -16.35 -0.31
N ILE A 154 11.94 -15.39 0.33
CA ILE A 154 12.07 -13.98 -0.02
C ILE A 154 13.52 -13.52 0.15
N LYS A 155 14.16 -13.90 1.23
CA LYS A 155 15.57 -13.61 1.48
C LYS A 155 16.48 -14.26 0.42
N GLU A 156 16.24 -15.52 0.10
CA GLU A 156 17.03 -16.27 -0.87
C GLU A 156 16.87 -15.74 -2.29
N HIS A 157 15.63 -15.51 -2.73
CA HIS A 157 15.35 -15.08 -4.12
C HIS A 157 15.62 -13.61 -4.40
N PHE A 158 15.38 -12.74 -3.41
CA PHE A 158 15.46 -11.28 -3.62
C PHE A 158 16.63 -10.61 -2.90
N GLY A 159 17.34 -11.33 -2.03
CA GLY A 159 18.38 -10.75 -1.18
C GLY A 159 17.81 -9.75 -0.15
N ALA A 160 16.50 -9.72 0.06
CA ALA A 160 15.85 -8.81 0.98
C ALA A 160 15.88 -9.34 2.41
N THR A 161 16.03 -8.46 3.39
CA THR A 161 15.93 -8.81 4.81
C THR A 161 14.46 -8.90 5.19
N ALA A 162 13.84 -10.05 4.91
CA ALA A 162 12.46 -10.37 5.28
C ALA A 162 12.42 -10.72 6.77
N LEU A 163 11.87 -9.83 7.59
CA LEU A 163 11.97 -9.88 9.04
C LEU A 163 10.60 -10.09 9.67
N PRO A 164 10.30 -11.28 10.23
CA PRO A 164 9.03 -11.50 10.92
C PRO A 164 8.82 -10.52 12.08
N VAL A 165 7.70 -9.83 12.07
CA VAL A 165 7.23 -8.99 13.19
C VAL A 165 6.08 -9.66 13.95
N VAL A 166 5.56 -10.75 13.39
CA VAL A 166 4.58 -11.64 14.00
C VAL A 166 5.00 -13.09 13.76
N LEU A 167 4.44 -14.01 14.56
CA LEU A 167 4.48 -15.44 14.29
C LEU A 167 3.04 -15.99 14.23
N PRO A 168 2.75 -16.98 13.40
CA PRO A 168 1.43 -17.60 13.39
C PRO A 168 1.21 -18.48 14.62
N ILE A 169 0.02 -18.46 15.16
CA ILE A 169 -0.44 -19.42 16.17
C ILE A 169 -1.18 -20.53 15.44
N GLY A 170 -0.54 -21.67 15.32
CA GLY A 170 -1.02 -22.76 14.50
C GLY A 170 -0.79 -22.54 13.00
N ALA A 171 -1.16 -23.52 12.22
CA ALA A 171 -1.12 -23.47 10.76
C ALA A 171 -2.23 -24.37 10.21
N GLU A 172 -2.55 -24.19 8.92
CA GLU A 172 -3.59 -24.97 8.24
C GLU A 172 -4.95 -24.78 8.93
N ASP A 173 -5.68 -25.86 9.17
CA ASP A 173 -6.99 -25.81 9.86
C ASP A 173 -6.89 -25.37 11.33
N LYS A 174 -5.69 -25.35 11.90
CA LYS A 174 -5.41 -24.94 13.28
C LYS A 174 -4.91 -23.49 13.39
N PHE A 175 -4.80 -22.78 12.28
CA PHE A 175 -4.42 -21.36 12.31
C PHE A 175 -5.49 -20.53 13.00
N GLU A 176 -5.15 -19.91 14.14
CA GLU A 176 -6.12 -19.22 14.99
C GLU A 176 -5.71 -17.80 15.39
N GLY A 177 -4.47 -17.42 15.17
CA GLY A 177 -4.03 -16.10 15.57
C GLY A 177 -2.57 -15.81 15.29
N LEU A 178 -2.09 -14.73 15.92
CA LEU A 178 -0.74 -14.21 15.75
C LEU A 178 -0.10 -13.95 17.10
N VAL A 179 1.21 -14.22 17.22
CA VAL A 179 2.05 -13.64 18.24
C VAL A 179 2.63 -12.35 17.69
N ASP A 180 2.40 -11.23 18.37
CA ASP A 180 2.99 -9.94 18.04
C ASP A 180 4.35 -9.84 18.73
N LEU A 181 5.43 -9.85 17.95
CA LEU A 181 6.80 -9.80 18.49
C LEU A 181 7.21 -8.41 18.97
N ILE A 182 6.49 -7.37 18.59
CA ILE A 182 6.77 -6.00 19.00
C ILE A 182 6.16 -5.71 20.39
N TYR A 183 4.87 -6.02 20.54
CA TYR A 183 4.15 -5.84 21.81
C TYR A 183 4.25 -7.04 22.76
N ASN A 184 4.81 -8.14 22.28
CA ASN A 184 5.02 -9.36 23.06
C ASN A 184 3.72 -9.92 23.65
N ASN A 185 2.69 -10.01 22.83
CA ASN A 185 1.37 -10.55 23.17
C ASN A 185 0.85 -11.47 22.07
N ALA A 186 -0.33 -12.05 22.29
CA ALA A 186 -1.03 -12.88 21.30
C ALA A 186 -2.36 -12.25 20.92
N ILE A 187 -2.74 -12.46 19.66
CA ILE A 187 -4.01 -12.00 19.09
C ILE A 187 -4.71 -13.22 18.52
N TYR A 188 -5.88 -13.56 19.07
CA TYR A 188 -6.72 -14.66 18.59
C TYR A 188 -7.87 -14.09 17.78
N TYR A 189 -8.07 -14.61 16.57
CA TYR A 189 -9.11 -14.16 15.65
C TYR A 189 -10.24 -15.17 15.56
N TYR A 190 -11.45 -14.66 15.37
CA TYR A 190 -12.65 -15.45 15.14
C TYR A 190 -13.11 -15.24 13.70
N ASP A 191 -13.53 -16.31 13.03
CA ASP A 191 -14.08 -16.23 11.66
C ASP A 191 -15.54 -15.75 11.73
N ASP A 192 -15.71 -14.48 12.08
CA ASP A 192 -17.01 -13.82 12.15
C ASP A 192 -17.07 -12.68 11.14
N LYS A 193 -17.86 -12.86 10.09
CA LYS A 193 -18.03 -11.89 9.01
C LYS A 193 -18.98 -10.74 9.36
N THR A 194 -19.53 -10.74 10.56
CA THR A 194 -20.54 -9.75 10.98
C THR A 194 -19.95 -8.61 11.81
N VAL A 195 -18.80 -8.82 12.44
CA VAL A 195 -18.15 -7.85 13.34
C VAL A 195 -16.77 -7.43 12.80
N ARG A 196 -16.38 -6.20 13.15
CA ARG A 196 -15.07 -5.64 12.75
C ARG A 196 -13.97 -5.84 13.78
N ASP A 197 -14.31 -6.16 15.00
CA ASP A 197 -13.40 -6.44 16.12
C ASP A 197 -13.42 -7.93 16.49
N ASN A 198 -13.30 -8.78 15.50
CA ASN A 198 -13.34 -10.24 15.61
C ASN A 198 -12.06 -10.83 16.19
N PHE A 199 -11.48 -10.21 17.20
CA PHE A 199 -10.24 -10.66 17.82
C PHE A 199 -10.22 -10.39 19.32
N GLU A 200 -9.33 -11.11 20.00
CA GLU A 200 -9.09 -10.97 21.44
C GLU A 200 -7.59 -10.97 21.70
N LEU A 201 -7.13 -10.03 22.54
CA LEU A 201 -5.74 -9.96 23.00
C LEU A 201 -5.55 -10.88 24.20
N LYS A 202 -4.50 -11.70 24.17
CA LYS A 202 -4.13 -12.62 25.24
C LYS A 202 -2.62 -12.65 25.46
N GLU A 203 -2.19 -13.33 26.50
CA GLU A 203 -0.78 -13.65 26.68
C GLU A 203 -0.33 -14.66 25.62
N ILE A 204 0.95 -14.66 25.30
CA ILE A 204 1.55 -15.65 24.40
C ILE A 204 1.32 -17.04 25.01
N PRO A 205 0.81 -18.01 24.20
CA PRO A 205 0.61 -19.36 24.71
C PRO A 205 1.93 -19.96 25.18
N GLU A 206 1.87 -20.75 26.24
CA GLU A 206 3.06 -21.34 26.89
C GLU A 206 3.91 -22.14 25.90
N SER A 207 3.26 -22.86 25.01
CA SER A 207 3.93 -23.66 23.95
C SER A 207 4.74 -22.84 22.95
N MET A 208 4.51 -21.52 22.86
CA MET A 208 5.18 -20.62 21.92
C MET A 208 6.13 -19.64 22.57
N LYS A 209 6.22 -19.59 23.90
CA LYS A 209 7.05 -18.58 24.59
C LYS A 209 8.52 -18.66 24.21
N ALA A 210 9.09 -19.84 24.05
CA ALA A 210 10.48 -20.02 23.65
C ALA A 210 10.73 -19.55 22.22
N GLU A 211 9.88 -19.94 21.28
CA GLU A 211 9.96 -19.52 19.88
C GLU A 211 9.75 -18.01 19.72
N ALA A 212 8.78 -17.46 20.43
CA ALA A 212 8.52 -16.04 20.42
C ALA A 212 9.72 -15.23 20.97
N ALA A 213 10.34 -15.67 22.05
CA ALA A 213 11.55 -15.05 22.60
C ALA A 213 12.73 -15.10 21.62
N GLU A 214 12.93 -16.21 20.94
CA GLU A 214 13.96 -16.39 19.90
C GLU A 214 13.75 -15.40 18.75
N TRP A 215 12.57 -15.36 18.19
CA TRP A 215 12.27 -14.49 17.04
C TRP A 215 12.21 -13.02 17.40
N ARG A 216 11.76 -12.68 18.62
CA ARG A 216 11.85 -11.30 19.12
C ARG A 216 13.32 -10.88 19.25
N GLY A 217 14.19 -11.74 19.74
CA GLY A 217 15.63 -11.50 19.79
C GLY A 217 16.24 -11.24 18.41
N LYS A 218 15.89 -12.05 17.42
CA LYS A 218 16.32 -11.85 16.03
C LYS A 218 15.81 -10.54 15.45
N LEU A 219 14.56 -10.18 15.72
CA LEU A 219 13.96 -8.93 15.29
C LEU A 219 14.74 -7.73 15.86
N ILE A 220 14.96 -7.71 17.15
CA ILE A 220 15.67 -6.61 17.82
C ILE A 220 17.11 -6.51 17.32
N GLU A 221 17.81 -7.60 17.17
CA GLU A 221 19.21 -7.63 16.66
C GLU A 221 19.30 -7.05 15.25
N GLU A 222 18.45 -7.49 14.32
CA GLU A 222 18.44 -7.00 12.93
C GLU A 222 18.08 -5.50 12.86
N VAL A 223 17.10 -5.07 13.63
CA VAL A 223 16.68 -3.66 13.64
C VAL A 223 17.73 -2.80 14.30
N ALA A 224 18.36 -3.26 15.39
CA ALA A 224 19.44 -2.57 16.06
C ALA A 224 20.66 -2.36 15.16
N SER A 225 20.93 -3.28 14.23
CA SER A 225 22.03 -3.11 13.26
C SER A 225 21.83 -1.91 12.32
N THR A 226 20.62 -1.38 12.23
CA THR A 226 20.28 -0.22 11.39
C THR A 226 20.24 1.10 12.17
N ASP A 227 20.38 1.09 13.49
CA ASP A 227 20.21 2.25 14.36
C ASP A 227 21.22 2.18 15.52
N ASP A 228 22.19 3.10 15.54
CA ASP A 228 23.28 3.10 16.52
C ASP A 228 22.80 3.24 17.97
N ALA A 229 21.80 4.08 18.20
CA ALA A 229 21.24 4.27 19.55
C ALA A 229 20.54 3.00 20.06
N LEU A 230 19.82 2.30 19.18
CA LEU A 230 19.19 1.04 19.50
C LEU A 230 20.23 -0.07 19.73
N MET A 231 21.32 -0.06 18.95
CA MET A 231 22.43 -1.00 19.11
C MET A 231 23.10 -0.86 20.47
N GLU A 232 23.32 0.35 20.96
CA GLU A 232 23.86 0.57 22.31
C GLU A 232 22.94 -0.02 23.37
N LYS A 233 21.62 0.23 23.30
CA LYS A 233 20.64 -0.35 24.20
C LYS A 233 20.62 -1.87 24.13
N PHE A 234 20.72 -2.42 22.93
CA PHE A 234 20.75 -3.88 22.74
C PHE A 234 21.92 -4.54 23.42
N PHE A 235 23.11 -3.93 23.37
CA PHE A 235 24.30 -4.45 24.05
C PHE A 235 24.23 -4.27 25.56
N GLU A 236 23.68 -3.17 26.05
CA GLU A 236 23.57 -2.90 27.49
C GLU A 236 22.46 -3.75 28.13
N ASP A 237 21.26 -3.69 27.63
CA ASP A 237 20.10 -4.42 28.13
C ASP A 237 19.04 -4.53 27.03
N PRO A 238 18.94 -5.67 26.30
CA PRO A 238 17.91 -5.86 25.27
C PRO A 238 16.48 -5.68 25.76
N ASP A 239 16.22 -5.99 27.04
CA ASP A 239 14.88 -5.90 27.62
C ASP A 239 14.45 -4.44 27.91
N SER A 240 15.39 -3.48 27.86
CA SER A 240 15.09 -2.06 28.03
C SER A 240 14.50 -1.42 26.76
N ILE A 241 14.53 -2.10 25.63
CA ILE A 241 13.98 -1.59 24.35
C ILE A 241 12.46 -1.64 24.41
N THR A 242 11.83 -0.47 24.29
CA THR A 242 10.38 -0.34 24.33
C THR A 242 9.74 -0.66 22.96
N ALA A 243 8.44 -0.96 22.95
CA ALA A 243 7.67 -1.15 21.71
C ALA A 243 7.73 0.10 20.81
N ASP A 244 7.62 1.30 21.38
CA ASP A 244 7.67 2.55 20.61
C ASP A 244 9.05 2.77 19.96
N GLU A 245 10.13 2.49 20.65
CA GLU A 245 11.49 2.55 20.10
C GLU A 245 11.66 1.55 18.95
N LEU A 246 11.14 0.34 19.12
CA LEU A 246 11.20 -0.72 18.13
C LEU A 246 10.37 -0.37 16.89
N LEU A 247 9.15 0.14 17.09
CA LEU A 247 8.29 0.61 15.99
C LEU A 247 8.96 1.71 15.17
N ALA A 248 9.56 2.71 15.82
CA ALA A 248 10.25 3.82 15.16
C ALA A 248 11.45 3.33 14.34
N ALA A 249 12.26 2.43 14.91
CA ALA A 249 13.42 1.87 14.23
C ALA A 249 13.04 0.97 13.04
N ILE A 250 12.01 0.14 13.18
CA ILE A 250 11.48 -0.68 12.08
C ILE A 250 10.95 0.22 10.94
N ARG A 251 10.21 1.28 11.29
CA ARG A 251 9.72 2.24 10.28
C ARG A 251 10.86 2.85 9.48
N LYS A 252 11.88 3.37 10.15
CA LYS A 252 13.05 3.96 9.51
C LYS A 252 13.76 2.97 8.58
N ALA A 253 13.99 1.76 9.03
CA ALA A 253 14.62 0.70 8.24
C ALA A 253 13.76 0.24 7.06
N THR A 254 12.43 0.23 7.21
CA THR A 254 11.49 -0.10 6.14
C THR A 254 11.47 0.98 5.05
N ILE A 255 11.37 2.24 5.44
CA ILE A 255 11.33 3.38 4.51
C ILE A 255 12.66 3.50 3.74
N SER A 256 13.78 3.24 4.38
CA SER A 256 15.10 3.21 3.74
C SER A 256 15.40 1.92 2.97
N MET A 257 14.44 1.00 2.91
CA MET A 257 14.53 -0.28 2.19
C MET A 257 15.61 -1.24 2.70
N GLN A 258 15.99 -1.11 3.97
CA GLN A 258 16.96 -2.01 4.61
C GLN A 258 16.30 -3.31 5.08
N ILE A 259 15.03 -3.25 5.48
CA ILE A 259 14.25 -4.42 5.91
C ILE A 259 12.88 -4.45 5.23
N VAL A 260 12.29 -5.64 5.22
CA VAL A 260 10.89 -5.86 4.85
C VAL A 260 10.19 -6.54 6.02
N PRO A 261 9.36 -5.82 6.80
CA PRO A 261 8.58 -6.43 7.87
C PRO A 261 7.62 -7.48 7.31
N MET A 262 7.56 -8.65 7.94
CA MET A 262 6.73 -9.75 7.48
C MET A 262 5.60 -10.03 8.45
N LEU A 263 4.38 -10.07 7.91
CA LEU A 263 3.17 -10.48 8.60
C LEU A 263 2.55 -11.69 7.91
N CYS A 264 1.59 -12.31 8.56
CA CYS A 264 0.83 -13.41 7.98
C CYS A 264 -0.63 -13.35 8.42
N GLY A 265 -1.46 -14.11 7.74
CA GLY A 265 -2.87 -14.19 8.06
C GLY A 265 -3.65 -15.07 7.09
N SER A 266 -4.96 -15.03 7.24
CA SER A 266 -5.93 -15.63 6.32
C SER A 266 -7.04 -14.62 6.06
N SER A 267 -6.94 -13.89 4.96
CA SER A 267 -7.91 -12.86 4.61
C SER A 267 -9.30 -13.44 4.41
N PHE A 268 -9.41 -14.60 3.79
CA PHE A 268 -10.69 -15.29 3.57
C PHE A 268 -11.39 -15.62 4.90
N HIS A 269 -10.66 -16.05 5.91
CA HIS A 269 -11.17 -16.36 7.24
C HIS A 269 -11.10 -15.19 8.23
N ASN A 270 -10.86 -13.98 7.76
CA ASN A 270 -10.86 -12.74 8.57
C ASN A 270 -9.83 -12.77 9.72
N LYS A 271 -8.67 -13.35 9.50
CA LYS A 271 -7.61 -13.48 10.51
C LYS A 271 -6.35 -12.72 10.11
N GLY A 272 -6.00 -11.69 10.87
CA GLY A 272 -4.76 -10.96 10.73
C GLY A 272 -4.84 -9.64 9.95
N VAL A 273 -5.98 -9.24 9.40
CA VAL A 273 -6.10 -8.04 8.57
C VAL A 273 -5.98 -6.75 9.38
N GLN A 274 -6.56 -6.69 10.57
CA GLN A 274 -6.46 -5.49 11.42
C GLN A 274 -5.00 -5.22 11.84
N LYS A 275 -4.25 -6.26 12.18
CA LYS A 275 -2.82 -6.12 12.50
C LYS A 275 -2.01 -5.69 11.28
N LEU A 276 -2.35 -6.18 10.09
CA LEU A 276 -1.76 -5.72 8.84
C LEU A 276 -2.01 -4.23 8.65
N LEU A 277 -3.24 -3.76 8.85
CA LEU A 277 -3.58 -2.33 8.77
C LEU A 277 -2.77 -1.50 9.76
N ASP A 278 -2.70 -1.92 11.02
CA ASP A 278 -1.91 -1.22 12.03
C ASP A 278 -0.45 -1.05 11.59
N TYR A 279 0.16 -2.11 11.10
CA TYR A 279 1.57 -2.07 10.71
C TYR A 279 1.82 -1.40 9.35
N VAL A 280 0.83 -1.35 8.49
CA VAL A 280 0.87 -0.45 7.31
C VAL A 280 0.97 1.01 7.77
N MET A 281 0.17 1.42 8.76
CA MET A 281 0.26 2.77 9.32
C MET A 281 1.59 3.02 10.01
N ALA A 282 2.09 2.01 10.76
CA ALA A 282 3.32 2.13 11.53
C ALA A 282 4.57 2.18 10.65
N PHE A 283 4.66 1.42 9.57
CA PHE A 283 5.91 1.16 8.86
C PHE A 283 6.00 1.74 7.45
N LEU A 284 4.89 1.91 6.74
CA LEU A 284 4.94 2.44 5.39
C LEU A 284 4.97 3.97 5.37
N PRO A 285 5.61 4.58 4.35
CA PRO A 285 5.82 6.01 4.35
C PRO A 285 4.55 6.82 4.07
N SER A 286 4.53 8.04 4.60
CA SER A 286 3.65 9.11 4.16
C SER A 286 4.27 9.85 2.97
N PRO A 287 3.51 10.70 2.27
CA PRO A 287 4.10 11.56 1.21
C PRO A 287 5.25 12.45 1.70
N LEU A 288 5.30 12.77 3.00
CA LEU A 288 6.37 13.60 3.59
C LEU A 288 7.67 12.83 3.82
N ASP A 289 7.62 11.50 3.87
CA ASP A 289 8.80 10.64 4.11
C ASP A 289 9.61 10.39 2.83
N LEU A 290 9.07 10.76 1.67
CA LEU A 290 9.69 10.51 0.38
C LEU A 290 10.43 11.75 -0.11
N PRO A 291 11.48 11.57 -0.97
CA PRO A 291 12.13 12.71 -1.59
C PRO A 291 11.16 13.47 -2.49
N PRO A 292 11.38 14.78 -2.71
CA PRO A 292 10.60 15.55 -3.67
C PRO A 292 10.67 14.91 -5.06
N VAL A 293 9.59 15.06 -5.84
CA VAL A 293 9.60 14.58 -7.22
C VAL A 293 10.45 15.51 -8.09
N THR A 294 11.13 14.92 -9.05
CA THR A 294 11.93 15.64 -10.03
C THR A 294 11.32 15.54 -11.42
N GLY A 295 11.50 16.56 -12.21
CA GLY A 295 11.06 16.61 -13.59
C GLY A 295 11.88 17.60 -14.39
N MET A 296 11.56 17.72 -15.67
CA MET A 296 12.22 18.60 -16.60
C MET A 296 11.31 19.76 -16.97
N ASN A 297 11.78 21.00 -16.87
CA ASN A 297 11.05 22.13 -17.43
C ASN A 297 11.14 22.05 -18.96
N PRO A 298 10.02 21.94 -19.70
CA PRO A 298 10.05 21.76 -21.14
C PRO A 298 10.50 23.01 -21.91
N LYS A 299 10.53 24.17 -21.28
CA LYS A 299 10.98 25.42 -21.89
C LYS A 299 12.46 25.68 -21.69
N THR A 300 13.00 25.41 -20.49
CA THR A 300 14.40 25.68 -20.13
C THR A 300 15.28 24.47 -20.26
N GLU A 301 14.70 23.25 -20.39
CA GLU A 301 15.40 21.97 -20.40
C GLU A 301 16.24 21.72 -19.14
N GLN A 302 15.90 22.38 -18.03
CA GLN A 302 16.54 22.20 -16.73
C GLN A 302 15.69 21.33 -15.81
N GLU A 303 16.37 20.58 -14.96
CA GLU A 303 15.72 19.79 -13.91
C GLU A 303 15.10 20.69 -12.85
N GLU A 304 13.89 20.41 -12.47
CA GLU A 304 13.17 21.08 -11.40
C GLU A 304 12.62 20.10 -10.40
N VAL A 305 12.42 20.56 -9.16
CA VAL A 305 11.95 19.77 -8.03
C VAL A 305 10.59 20.31 -7.57
N ARG A 306 9.69 19.40 -7.17
CA ARG A 306 8.41 19.75 -6.54
C ARG A 306 8.27 19.02 -5.22
N HIS A 307 7.90 19.76 -4.18
CA HIS A 307 7.73 19.23 -2.83
C HIS A 307 6.28 18.85 -2.55
N ALA A 308 6.05 17.92 -1.62
CA ALA A 308 4.72 17.56 -1.15
C ALA A 308 4.13 18.66 -0.24
N SER A 309 3.92 19.83 -0.81
CA SER A 309 3.41 21.04 -0.15
C SER A 309 2.39 21.73 -1.03
N GLU A 310 1.31 22.20 -0.42
CA GLU A 310 0.29 22.98 -1.12
C GLU A 310 0.79 24.35 -1.57
N SER A 311 1.90 24.84 -1.03
CA SER A 311 2.53 26.12 -1.42
C SER A 311 3.39 26.02 -2.67
N ASP A 312 3.78 24.82 -3.08
CA ASP A 312 4.48 24.62 -4.35
C ASP A 312 3.50 24.73 -5.53
N PRO A 313 3.97 25.04 -6.75
CA PRO A 313 3.13 25.00 -7.94
C PRO A 313 2.53 23.60 -8.15
N PHE A 314 1.29 23.54 -8.61
CA PHE A 314 0.61 22.28 -8.88
C PHE A 314 1.39 21.40 -9.87
N CYS A 315 1.53 20.13 -9.52
CA CYS A 315 2.05 19.08 -10.39
C CYS A 315 1.39 17.76 -10.03
N GLY A 316 0.89 17.06 -11.02
CA GLY A 316 0.27 15.76 -10.85
C GLY A 316 0.55 14.84 -12.03
N LEU A 317 0.30 13.56 -11.83
CA LEU A 317 0.46 12.52 -12.85
C LEU A 317 -0.85 11.80 -13.07
N ALA A 318 -1.33 11.79 -14.31
CA ALA A 318 -2.45 10.96 -14.73
C ALA A 318 -1.94 9.53 -14.94
N PHE A 319 -2.25 8.63 -14.03
CA PHE A 319 -1.71 7.26 -14.07
C PHE A 319 -2.70 6.22 -14.58
N LYS A 320 -3.98 6.58 -14.67
CA LYS A 320 -5.03 5.72 -15.23
C LYS A 320 -6.17 6.56 -15.81
N ILE A 321 -6.67 6.12 -16.97
CA ILE A 321 -7.88 6.68 -17.60
C ILE A 321 -8.95 5.58 -17.60
N ALA A 322 -10.14 5.91 -17.10
CA ALA A 322 -11.30 5.03 -17.13
C ALA A 322 -12.49 5.73 -17.79
N THR A 323 -13.44 4.96 -18.27
CA THR A 323 -14.69 5.50 -18.83
C THR A 323 -15.83 5.18 -17.88
N ASP A 324 -16.55 6.21 -17.48
CA ASP A 324 -17.74 6.10 -16.63
C ASP A 324 -18.98 6.41 -17.50
N PRO A 325 -20.07 5.62 -17.39
CA PRO A 325 -21.25 5.83 -18.22
C PRO A 325 -21.99 7.13 -17.92
N PHE A 326 -21.78 7.74 -16.75
CA PHE A 326 -22.49 8.95 -16.31
C PHE A 326 -21.67 10.24 -16.49
N VAL A 327 -20.37 10.19 -16.25
CA VAL A 327 -19.50 11.38 -16.28
C VAL A 327 -18.48 11.38 -17.42
N GLY A 328 -18.41 10.31 -18.19
CA GLY A 328 -17.48 10.18 -19.32
C GLY A 328 -16.09 9.73 -18.88
N ARG A 329 -15.03 10.38 -19.40
CA ARG A 329 -13.64 10.00 -19.10
C ARG A 329 -13.23 10.50 -17.71
N LEU A 330 -12.74 9.56 -16.90
CA LEU A 330 -12.12 9.82 -15.62
C LEU A 330 -10.60 9.68 -15.74
N ALA A 331 -9.86 10.68 -15.27
CA ALA A 331 -8.42 10.55 -15.11
C ALA A 331 -8.09 10.40 -13.62
N PHE A 332 -7.48 9.30 -13.25
CA PHE A 332 -6.94 9.11 -11.90
C PHE A 332 -5.60 9.84 -11.82
N VAL A 333 -5.50 10.80 -10.89
CA VAL A 333 -4.37 11.70 -10.76
C VAL A 333 -3.77 11.59 -9.37
N ARG A 334 -2.46 11.34 -9.31
CA ARG A 334 -1.67 11.57 -8.11
C ARG A 334 -1.20 13.02 -8.10
N VAL A 335 -1.59 13.77 -7.09
CA VAL A 335 -1.10 15.14 -6.88
C VAL A 335 0.20 15.09 -6.10
N TYR A 336 1.29 15.53 -6.69
CA TYR A 336 2.61 15.57 -6.03
C TYR A 336 2.89 16.86 -5.32
N SER A 337 2.41 17.98 -5.85
CA SER A 337 2.62 19.32 -5.28
C SER A 337 1.44 20.23 -5.56
N GLY A 338 1.32 21.27 -4.76
CA GLY A 338 0.28 22.30 -4.92
C GLY A 338 -1.13 21.79 -4.61
N LYS A 339 -2.09 22.39 -5.27
CA LYS A 339 -3.52 22.05 -5.17
C LYS A 339 -4.14 21.94 -6.54
N LEU A 340 -5.12 21.07 -6.67
CA LEU A 340 -5.99 20.95 -7.83
C LEU A 340 -7.41 21.34 -7.40
N ASP A 341 -7.97 22.36 -8.01
CA ASP A 341 -9.32 22.87 -7.70
C ASP A 341 -10.30 22.53 -8.81
N ALA A 342 -11.51 22.11 -8.45
CA ALA A 342 -12.59 21.93 -9.40
C ALA A 342 -12.92 23.27 -10.08
N GLY A 343 -13.12 23.23 -11.40
CA GLY A 343 -13.35 24.43 -12.22
C GLY A 343 -12.09 25.19 -12.63
N SER A 344 -10.90 24.75 -12.18
CA SER A 344 -9.63 25.39 -12.53
C SER A 344 -9.08 24.90 -13.88
N TYR A 345 -8.10 25.63 -14.38
CA TYR A 345 -7.36 25.29 -15.59
C TYR A 345 -5.96 24.82 -15.24
N ILE A 346 -5.51 23.79 -15.96
CA ILE A 346 -4.15 23.24 -15.85
C ILE A 346 -3.54 23.05 -17.24
N LEU A 347 -2.22 22.83 -17.28
CA LEU A 347 -1.51 22.50 -18.49
C LEU A 347 -1.26 20.99 -18.54
N ASP A 348 -1.59 20.36 -19.66
CA ASP A 348 -1.13 19.04 -20.02
C ASP A 348 0.16 19.21 -20.84
N THR A 349 1.32 18.83 -20.25
CA THR A 349 2.62 19.11 -20.87
C THR A 349 2.88 18.28 -22.14
N ARG A 350 2.26 17.09 -22.26
CA ARG A 350 2.39 16.29 -23.49
C ARG A 350 1.71 16.98 -24.69
N SER A 351 0.46 17.39 -24.53
CA SER A 351 -0.31 18.04 -25.60
C SER A 351 0.06 19.52 -25.77
N GLY A 352 0.65 20.12 -24.73
CA GLY A 352 0.89 21.56 -24.67
C GLY A 352 -0.39 22.39 -24.53
N LYS A 353 -1.52 21.76 -24.25
CA LYS A 353 -2.82 22.39 -24.20
C LYS A 353 -3.28 22.66 -22.76
N ARG A 354 -3.97 23.75 -22.62
CA ARG A 354 -4.70 24.12 -21.41
C ARG A 354 -5.97 23.26 -21.33
N GLU A 355 -6.16 22.59 -20.20
CA GLU A 355 -7.33 21.76 -19.94
C GLU A 355 -8.09 22.29 -18.71
N ARG A 356 -9.42 22.23 -18.74
CA ARG A 356 -10.26 22.62 -17.62
C ARG A 356 -10.68 21.37 -16.82
N ILE A 357 -10.44 21.40 -15.51
CA ILE A 357 -10.95 20.38 -14.58
C ILE A 357 -12.37 20.75 -14.19
N SER A 358 -13.37 20.08 -14.72
CA SER A 358 -14.76 20.41 -14.42
C SER A 358 -15.19 19.91 -13.05
N ARG A 359 -14.79 18.71 -12.67
CA ARG A 359 -15.11 18.08 -11.38
C ARG A 359 -13.96 17.20 -10.90
N ILE A 360 -13.90 17.03 -9.58
CA ILE A 360 -12.95 16.15 -8.90
C ILE A 360 -13.73 15.23 -7.97
N TYR A 361 -13.33 13.96 -7.94
CA TYR A 361 -13.95 12.95 -7.10
C TYR A 361 -12.93 12.22 -6.27
N GLN A 362 -13.31 11.89 -5.03
CA GLN A 362 -12.67 10.85 -4.24
C GLN A 362 -13.40 9.55 -4.54
N MET A 363 -12.68 8.54 -4.97
CA MET A 363 -13.28 7.30 -5.46
C MET A 363 -13.34 6.23 -4.38
N HIS A 364 -14.46 5.49 -4.37
CA HIS A 364 -14.61 4.23 -3.68
C HIS A 364 -15.02 3.18 -4.72
N ALA A 365 -14.05 2.44 -5.28
CA ALA A 365 -14.22 1.65 -6.49
C ALA A 365 -14.83 2.52 -7.62
N ASN A 366 -16.11 2.34 -7.94
CA ASN A 366 -16.82 3.15 -8.95
C ASN A 366 -17.75 4.21 -8.34
N LYS A 367 -17.82 4.31 -7.01
CA LYS A 367 -18.57 5.39 -6.35
C LYS A 367 -17.75 6.68 -6.36
N GLN A 368 -18.43 7.78 -6.60
CA GLN A 368 -17.84 9.10 -6.78
C GLN A 368 -18.31 10.04 -5.67
N ASN A 369 -17.39 10.52 -4.84
CA ASN A 369 -17.67 11.53 -3.83
C ASN A 369 -17.07 12.86 -4.30
N PRO A 370 -17.90 13.88 -4.61
CA PRO A 370 -17.40 15.16 -5.12
C PRO A 370 -16.47 15.86 -4.14
N MET A 371 -15.40 16.46 -4.67
CA MET A 371 -14.42 17.25 -3.94
C MET A 371 -14.26 18.62 -4.60
N GLU A 372 -14.11 19.67 -3.80
CA GLU A 372 -13.81 21.00 -4.32
C GLU A 372 -12.33 21.19 -4.63
N THR A 373 -11.47 20.60 -3.81
CA THR A 373 -10.03 20.72 -3.93
C THR A 373 -9.33 19.44 -3.47
N VAL A 374 -8.20 19.16 -4.09
CA VAL A 374 -7.31 18.06 -3.70
C VAL A 374 -5.89 18.59 -3.61
N GLY A 375 -5.22 18.33 -2.51
CA GLY A 375 -3.87 18.83 -2.25
C GLY A 375 -2.77 17.82 -2.53
N ALA A 376 -1.54 18.28 -2.43
CA ALA A 376 -0.34 17.49 -2.55
C ALA A 376 -0.37 16.24 -1.65
N GLY A 377 0.09 15.13 -2.19
CA GLY A 377 0.11 13.85 -1.49
C GLY A 377 -1.17 13.04 -1.62
N ASP A 378 -2.18 13.52 -2.33
CA ASP A 378 -3.45 12.82 -2.48
C ASP A 378 -3.65 12.26 -3.89
N ILE A 379 -4.64 11.37 -4.00
CA ILE A 379 -5.07 10.75 -5.25
C ILE A 379 -6.55 11.09 -5.46
N CYS A 380 -6.90 11.47 -6.68
CA CYS A 380 -8.27 11.78 -7.05
C CYS A 380 -8.61 11.27 -8.44
N ALA A 381 -9.90 11.28 -8.77
CA ALA A 381 -10.38 11.14 -10.14
C ALA A 381 -10.91 12.50 -10.61
N ALA A 382 -10.44 12.95 -11.77
CA ALA A 382 -10.82 14.23 -12.35
C ALA A 382 -11.49 14.03 -13.71
N VAL A 383 -12.45 14.88 -14.02
CA VAL A 383 -13.17 14.88 -15.31
C VAL A 383 -13.12 16.26 -15.97
N GLY A 384 -13.36 16.30 -17.25
CA GLY A 384 -13.37 17.53 -18.06
C GLY A 384 -12.27 17.60 -19.11
N PHE A 385 -11.36 16.63 -19.12
CA PHE A 385 -10.27 16.55 -20.08
C PHE A 385 -10.75 16.20 -21.49
N LYS A 386 -10.17 16.84 -22.49
CA LYS A 386 -10.44 16.57 -23.92
C LYS A 386 -9.45 15.60 -24.52
N GLU A 387 -8.16 15.71 -24.17
CA GLU A 387 -7.07 14.98 -24.82
C GLU A 387 -6.11 14.28 -23.84
N ILE A 388 -6.53 14.01 -22.62
CA ILE A 388 -5.68 13.38 -21.63
C ILE A 388 -5.31 11.93 -22.01
N ARG A 389 -4.06 11.56 -21.71
CA ARG A 389 -3.56 10.19 -21.86
C ARG A 389 -2.90 9.72 -20.56
N THR A 390 -2.92 8.40 -20.37
CA THR A 390 -2.20 7.80 -19.26
C THR A 390 -0.71 8.11 -19.35
N GLY A 391 -0.13 8.57 -18.23
CA GLY A 391 1.26 8.99 -18.15
C GLY A 391 1.48 10.49 -18.34
N ASP A 392 0.43 11.25 -18.67
CA ASP A 392 0.53 12.70 -18.82
C ASP A 392 0.85 13.37 -17.49
N THR A 393 1.79 14.33 -17.53
CA THR A 393 2.02 15.27 -16.44
C THR A 393 1.05 16.44 -16.56
N LEU A 394 0.35 16.73 -15.48
CA LEU A 394 -0.50 17.89 -15.32
C LEU A 394 0.19 18.89 -14.40
N CYS A 395 0.20 20.15 -14.75
CA CYS A 395 0.89 21.17 -13.94
C CYS A 395 0.23 22.54 -14.04
N ALA A 396 0.68 23.45 -13.19
CA ALA A 396 0.30 24.85 -13.28
C ALA A 396 0.84 25.46 -14.59
N GLU A 397 0.04 26.29 -15.25
CA GLU A 397 0.39 26.89 -16.54
C GLU A 397 1.66 27.77 -16.46
N ASN A 398 1.87 28.42 -15.32
CA ASN A 398 3.03 29.31 -15.09
C ASN A 398 4.27 28.58 -14.54
N ALA A 399 4.18 27.29 -14.29
CA ALA A 399 5.27 26.46 -13.78
C ALA A 399 5.31 25.09 -14.49
N PRO A 400 5.62 25.09 -15.81
CA PRO A 400 5.56 23.86 -16.57
C PRO A 400 6.66 22.88 -16.15
N ILE A 401 6.28 21.62 -16.04
CA ILE A 401 7.19 20.52 -15.72
C ILE A 401 6.71 19.24 -16.43
N VAL A 402 7.65 18.41 -16.82
CA VAL A 402 7.38 17.04 -17.28
C VAL A 402 8.04 16.10 -16.29
N LEU A 403 7.24 15.30 -15.59
CA LEU A 403 7.76 14.28 -14.71
C LEU A 403 8.46 13.20 -15.55
N GLU A 404 9.45 12.56 -14.94
CA GLU A 404 10.24 11.51 -15.61
C GLU A 404 9.32 10.46 -16.22
N GLN A 405 9.48 10.22 -17.53
CA GLN A 405 8.65 9.25 -18.24
C GLN A 405 9.08 7.82 -17.90
N MET A 406 8.08 6.93 -17.82
CA MET A 406 8.37 5.52 -17.73
C MET A 406 8.96 5.02 -19.05
N THR A 407 10.18 4.49 -18.98
CA THR A 407 10.78 3.80 -20.12
C THR A 407 10.33 2.35 -20.08
N PHE A 408 9.59 1.94 -21.10
CA PHE A 408 9.26 0.53 -21.31
C PHE A 408 10.41 -0.11 -22.11
N PRO A 409 10.84 -1.33 -21.75
CA PRO A 409 11.79 -2.07 -22.56
C PRO A 409 11.18 -2.52 -23.89
#